data_f652676bd6d979bbd64e4fc20514e4b3
#
_entry.id   f652676bd6d979bbd64e4fc20514e4b3
#
_cell.length_a   1.000
_cell.length_b   1.000
_cell.length_c   1.000
_cell.angle_alpha   90.00
_cell.angle_beta   90.00
_cell.angle_gamma   90.00
#
_symmetry.space_group_name_H-M   'P 1'
#
loop_
_entity.id
_entity.type
_entity.pdbx_description
1 polymer ?
#
loop_
_entity_poly.entity_id
_entity_poly.type
_entity_poly.pdbx_seq_one_letter_code
_entity_poly.pdbx_strand_id
1 'polypeptide(L)'
;RAGEIIMLATGAGQESLEDATIGAGHGLFTYYLVDGLTGVADSSGTVDNKITLDEIQKYVDKNVPSVAQQRFKRKQDPYFCCSEHSTKTISLVDSAYLQKWINSKKLSANTGTAFAPRGRGGLFGADTLLIETYNSFNDAVKENRLIGTNSAEYFYNQMQAKYPGDSYTNDAQATLAVEFINFAQSKINLYLECRDVSSIQ
;
A
#
# COMPACT_ATOMS: atom_id res chain seq x y z
N ARG A 1 23.80 13.85 -13.54
CA ARG A 1 24.08 12.43 -13.27
C ARG A 1 23.31 11.61 -14.27
N ALA A 2 24.00 10.95 -15.20
CA ALA A 2 23.36 10.12 -16.21
C ALA A 2 22.77 8.87 -15.51
N GLY A 3 21.45 8.62 -15.68
CA GLY A 3 20.77 7.41 -15.24
C GLY A 3 19.85 7.53 -14.03
N GLU A 4 19.66 8.71 -13.46
CA GLU A 4 18.70 8.93 -12.37
C GLU A 4 17.31 9.26 -12.95
N ILE A 5 16.28 8.55 -12.49
CA ILE A 5 14.88 8.79 -12.85
C ILE A 5 14.18 9.27 -11.57
N ILE A 6 13.57 10.45 -11.63
CA ILE A 6 12.82 11.01 -10.52
C ILE A 6 11.34 10.99 -10.86
N MET A 7 10.56 10.35 -10.01
CA MET A 7 9.10 10.28 -10.12
C MET A 7 8.50 10.87 -8.84
N LEU A 8 7.69 11.91 -8.98
CA LEU A 8 6.98 12.55 -7.88
C LEU A 8 5.50 12.23 -7.95
N ALA A 9 4.89 11.99 -6.80
CA ALA A 9 3.48 11.65 -6.70
C ALA A 9 2.55 12.80 -7.08
N THR A 10 3.05 14.04 -6.99
CA THR A 10 2.27 15.27 -7.22
C THR A 10 3.12 16.35 -7.84
N GLY A 11 2.49 17.28 -8.53
CA GLY A 11 3.07 18.57 -8.89
C GLY A 11 3.19 19.52 -7.69
N ALA A 12 3.87 20.65 -7.90
CA ALA A 12 4.06 21.67 -6.86
C ALA A 12 2.71 22.21 -6.36
N GLY A 13 2.56 22.30 -5.04
CA GLY A 13 1.34 22.82 -4.40
C GLY A 13 0.14 21.88 -4.42
N GLN A 14 0.32 20.63 -4.79
CA GLN A 14 -0.71 19.59 -4.73
C GLN A 14 -0.46 18.61 -3.59
N GLU A 15 -1.53 18.00 -3.08
CA GLU A 15 -1.46 16.97 -2.05
C GLU A 15 -1.43 15.57 -2.68
N SER A 16 -0.65 14.66 -2.11
CA SER A 16 -0.73 13.23 -2.44
C SER A 16 -1.95 12.61 -1.76
N LEU A 17 -2.75 11.90 -2.54
CA LEU A 17 -3.99 11.28 -2.06
C LEU A 17 -3.74 9.85 -1.61
N GLU A 18 -4.26 9.54 -0.44
CA GLU A 18 -4.30 8.19 0.15
C GLU A 18 -5.73 7.89 0.59
N ASP A 19 -6.15 6.65 0.42
CA ASP A 19 -7.49 6.24 0.85
C ASP A 19 -7.53 4.72 1.06
N ALA A 20 -8.23 4.27 2.10
CA ALA A 20 -8.38 2.84 2.40
C ALA A 20 -8.97 2.02 1.25
N THR A 21 -9.69 2.66 0.33
CA THR A 21 -10.27 2.04 -0.87
C THR A 21 -9.32 2.00 -2.07
N ILE A 22 -8.12 2.57 -1.94
CA ILE A 22 -7.08 2.52 -2.97
C ILE A 22 -6.08 1.42 -2.60
N GLY A 23 -6.20 0.25 -3.25
CA GLY A 23 -5.22 -0.83 -3.09
C GLY A 23 -4.98 -1.25 -1.63
N ALA A 24 -6.00 -1.17 -0.77
CA ALA A 24 -5.95 -1.45 0.66
C ALA A 24 -5.13 -0.45 1.50
N GLY A 25 -5.31 0.85 1.25
CA GLY A 25 -4.70 1.91 2.04
C GLY A 25 -3.39 2.43 1.45
N HIS A 26 -3.19 2.29 0.15
CA HIS A 26 -2.03 2.86 -0.54
C HIS A 26 -2.32 4.24 -1.12
N GLY A 27 -1.26 5.03 -1.29
CA GLY A 27 -1.32 6.28 -2.04
C GLY A 27 -1.72 6.04 -3.50
N LEU A 28 -2.55 6.92 -4.04
CA LEU A 28 -3.09 6.82 -5.40
C LEU A 28 -1.98 6.67 -6.46
N PHE A 29 -0.93 7.48 -6.36
CA PHE A 29 0.22 7.40 -7.26
C PHE A 29 0.93 6.05 -7.16
N THR A 30 1.25 5.60 -5.95
CA THR A 30 1.94 4.32 -5.71
C THR A 30 1.15 3.15 -6.25
N TYR A 31 -0.18 3.18 -6.07
CA TYR A 31 -1.06 2.15 -6.60
C TYR A 31 -0.93 2.02 -8.13
N TYR A 32 -1.05 3.13 -8.87
CA TYR A 32 -0.97 3.09 -10.33
C TYR A 32 0.46 2.85 -10.83
N LEU A 33 1.48 3.35 -10.13
CA LEU A 33 2.87 3.05 -10.46
C LEU A 33 3.16 1.54 -10.40
N VAL A 34 2.79 0.91 -9.28
CA VAL A 34 2.98 -0.54 -9.12
C VAL A 34 2.12 -1.32 -10.10
N ASP A 35 0.88 -0.93 -10.30
CA ASP A 35 -0.01 -1.54 -11.29
C ASP A 35 0.58 -1.52 -12.71
N GLY A 36 1.09 -0.38 -13.12
CA GLY A 36 1.78 -0.24 -14.41
C GLY A 36 3.01 -1.13 -14.52
N LEU A 37 3.85 -1.13 -13.48
CA LEU A 37 5.09 -1.94 -13.44
C LEU A 37 4.84 -3.46 -13.42
N THR A 38 3.65 -3.92 -13.02
CA THR A 38 3.29 -5.35 -13.12
C THR A 38 3.00 -5.82 -14.54
N GLY A 39 2.98 -4.91 -15.50
CA GLY A 39 2.77 -5.21 -16.92
C GLY A 39 1.56 -4.53 -17.54
N VAL A 40 0.69 -3.86 -16.74
CA VAL A 40 -0.51 -3.20 -17.28
C VAL A 40 -0.14 -2.03 -18.20
N ALA A 41 0.97 -1.34 -17.92
CA ALA A 41 1.42 -0.21 -18.73
C ALA A 41 1.95 -0.59 -20.12
N ASP A 42 2.29 -1.85 -20.39
CA ASP A 42 2.70 -2.36 -21.70
C ASP A 42 1.69 -2.02 -22.81
N SER A 43 0.40 -2.02 -22.45
CA SER A 43 -0.68 -1.61 -23.36
C SER A 43 -0.75 -0.09 -23.64
N SER A 44 0.05 0.71 -22.97
CA SER A 44 0.12 2.17 -23.15
C SER A 44 1.11 2.59 -24.26
N GLY A 45 1.84 1.63 -24.79
CA GLY A 45 2.81 1.80 -25.86
C GLY A 45 2.85 0.61 -26.82
N THR A 46 4.04 0.07 -27.06
CA THR A 46 4.24 -1.11 -27.89
C THR A 46 4.15 -2.36 -27.02
N VAL A 47 3.21 -3.25 -27.30
CA VAL A 47 3.04 -4.49 -26.54
C VAL A 47 4.18 -5.46 -26.88
N ASP A 48 5.25 -5.40 -26.10
CA ASP A 48 6.47 -6.18 -26.32
C ASP A 48 6.98 -6.92 -25.06
N ASN A 49 6.14 -6.98 -24.02
CA ASN A 49 6.44 -7.55 -22.72
C ASN A 49 7.55 -6.82 -21.94
N LYS A 50 7.76 -5.55 -22.25
CA LYS A 50 8.65 -4.66 -21.51
C LYS A 50 7.88 -3.42 -21.10
N ILE A 51 8.26 -2.85 -19.99
CA ILE A 51 7.74 -1.57 -19.52
C ILE A 51 8.85 -0.55 -19.64
N THR A 52 8.67 0.41 -20.53
CA THR A 52 9.56 1.55 -20.68
C THR A 52 9.15 2.69 -19.75
N LEU A 53 10.04 3.65 -19.55
CA LEU A 53 9.72 4.85 -18.77
C LEU A 53 8.56 5.65 -19.39
N ASP A 54 8.49 5.72 -20.71
CA ASP A 54 7.41 6.41 -21.43
C ASP A 54 6.05 5.74 -21.20
N GLU A 55 6.00 4.42 -21.23
CA GLU A 55 4.77 3.66 -21.00
C GLU A 55 4.25 3.81 -19.56
N ILE A 56 5.13 3.70 -18.57
CA ILE A 56 4.71 3.90 -17.18
C ILE A 56 4.28 5.34 -16.92
N GLN A 57 4.97 6.31 -17.52
CA GLN A 57 4.58 7.72 -17.42
C GLN A 57 3.18 7.94 -18.01
N LYS A 58 2.94 7.52 -19.27
CA LYS A 58 1.62 7.62 -19.92
C LYS A 58 0.52 6.96 -19.11
N TYR A 59 0.82 5.78 -18.57
CA TYR A 59 -0.14 5.04 -17.75
C TYR A 59 -0.51 5.79 -16.47
N VAL A 60 0.48 6.30 -15.76
CA VAL A 60 0.29 7.04 -14.49
C VAL A 60 -0.37 8.38 -14.73
N ASP A 61 0.10 9.15 -15.73
CA ASP A 61 -0.44 10.48 -16.09
C ASP A 61 -1.91 10.41 -16.54
N LYS A 62 -2.34 9.29 -17.12
CA LYS A 62 -3.74 9.07 -17.49
C LYS A 62 -4.61 8.74 -16.27
N ASN A 63 -4.15 7.84 -15.40
CA ASN A 63 -5.00 7.24 -14.39
C ASN A 63 -5.04 8.05 -13.08
N VAL A 64 -3.91 8.56 -12.61
CA VAL A 64 -3.85 9.28 -11.33
C VAL A 64 -4.70 10.55 -11.33
N PRO A 65 -4.55 11.49 -12.30
CA PRO A 65 -5.36 12.70 -12.32
C PRO A 65 -6.86 12.41 -12.50
N SER A 66 -7.17 11.41 -13.36
CA SER A 66 -8.56 11.02 -13.63
C SER A 66 -9.26 10.54 -12.35
N VAL A 67 -8.63 9.64 -11.60
CA VAL A 67 -9.22 9.09 -10.37
C VAL A 67 -9.23 10.14 -9.24
N ALA A 68 -8.18 10.94 -9.12
CA ALA A 68 -8.13 12.06 -8.17
C ALA A 68 -9.33 12.99 -8.36
N GLN A 69 -9.60 13.38 -9.61
CA GLN A 69 -10.72 14.27 -9.93
C GLN A 69 -12.08 13.59 -9.76
N GLN A 70 -12.24 12.35 -10.25
CA GLN A 70 -13.54 11.67 -10.23
C GLN A 70 -13.98 11.29 -8.82
N ARG A 71 -13.07 10.70 -8.02
CA ARG A 71 -13.41 10.15 -6.71
C ARG A 71 -13.26 11.14 -5.57
N PHE A 72 -12.20 11.95 -5.61
CA PHE A 72 -11.82 12.82 -4.48
C PHE A 72 -12.11 14.30 -4.73
N LYS A 73 -12.47 14.67 -5.97
CA LYS A 73 -12.66 16.08 -6.38
C LYS A 73 -11.42 16.93 -6.09
N ARG A 74 -10.25 16.30 -6.18
CA ARG A 74 -8.94 16.88 -5.94
C ARG A 74 -8.06 16.77 -7.15
N LYS A 75 -7.03 17.61 -7.21
CA LYS A 75 -6.02 17.59 -8.26
C LYS A 75 -4.77 16.88 -7.75
N GLN A 76 -4.32 15.88 -8.49
CA GLN A 76 -3.05 15.20 -8.27
C GLN A 76 -2.45 14.85 -9.63
N ASP A 77 -1.47 15.63 -10.06
CA ASP A 77 -0.75 15.43 -11.31
C ASP A 77 0.67 14.92 -10.99
N PRO A 78 0.99 13.67 -11.26
CA PRO A 78 2.34 13.15 -11.10
C PRO A 78 3.35 13.93 -11.95
N TYR A 79 4.59 13.93 -11.52
CA TYR A 79 5.69 14.55 -12.27
C TYR A 79 6.82 13.55 -12.51
N PHE A 80 7.24 13.43 -13.75
CA PHE A 80 8.38 12.60 -14.16
C PHE A 80 9.46 13.50 -14.71
N CYS A 81 10.67 13.38 -14.17
CA CYS A 81 11.85 14.05 -14.69
C CYS A 81 12.59 13.12 -15.66
N CYS A 82 13.33 13.72 -16.59
CA CYS A 82 14.32 13.02 -17.42
C CYS A 82 13.75 12.24 -18.62
N SER A 83 13.00 12.94 -19.48
CA SER A 83 12.49 12.43 -20.77
C SER A 83 13.57 11.87 -21.71
N GLU A 84 14.84 12.17 -21.47
CA GLU A 84 15.98 11.64 -22.23
C GLU A 84 16.11 10.11 -22.13
N HIS A 85 15.42 9.49 -21.17
CA HIS A 85 15.41 8.05 -20.96
C HIS A 85 14.06 7.39 -21.23
N SER A 86 13.20 8.03 -22.02
CA SER A 86 11.83 7.57 -22.29
C SER A 86 11.75 6.12 -22.79
N THR A 87 12.70 5.70 -23.62
CA THR A 87 12.77 4.35 -24.19
C THR A 87 13.46 3.32 -23.27
N LYS A 88 13.96 3.75 -22.10
CA LYS A 88 14.64 2.84 -21.18
C LYS A 88 13.64 1.85 -20.59
N THR A 89 13.91 0.56 -20.77
CA THR A 89 13.16 -0.52 -20.10
C THR A 89 13.43 -0.48 -18.60
N ILE A 90 12.38 -0.38 -17.81
CA ILE A 90 12.43 -0.33 -16.34
C ILE A 90 11.84 -1.58 -15.68
N SER A 91 11.02 -2.35 -16.40
CA SER A 91 10.48 -3.62 -15.91
C SER A 91 10.26 -4.58 -17.09
N LEU A 92 10.27 -5.88 -16.79
CA LEU A 92 9.87 -6.94 -17.71
C LEU A 92 8.52 -7.51 -17.28
N VAL A 93 7.68 -7.82 -18.25
CA VAL A 93 6.35 -8.36 -18.00
C VAL A 93 6.43 -9.88 -17.83
N ASP A 94 6.07 -10.39 -16.66
CA ASP A 94 5.74 -11.79 -16.48
C ASP A 94 4.26 -12.00 -16.81
N SER A 95 3.98 -12.60 -17.97
CA SER A 95 2.61 -12.80 -18.45
C SER A 95 1.75 -13.64 -17.50
N ALA A 96 2.33 -14.63 -16.80
CA ALA A 96 1.60 -15.46 -15.84
C ALA A 96 1.24 -14.64 -14.59
N TYR A 97 2.15 -13.81 -14.13
CA TYR A 97 1.90 -12.89 -13.02
C TYR A 97 0.87 -11.81 -13.39
N LEU A 98 1.01 -11.21 -14.58
CA LEU A 98 0.06 -10.21 -15.09
C LEU A 98 -1.37 -10.75 -15.18
N GLN A 99 -1.56 -11.97 -15.68
CA GLN A 99 -2.89 -12.59 -15.75
C GLN A 99 -3.49 -12.82 -14.36
N LYS A 100 -2.70 -13.30 -13.40
CA LYS A 100 -3.14 -13.41 -12.00
C LYS A 100 -3.53 -12.06 -11.43
N TRP A 101 -2.74 -11.03 -11.70
CA TRP A 101 -2.98 -9.66 -11.28
C TRP A 101 -4.29 -9.10 -11.83
N ILE A 102 -4.53 -9.22 -13.13
CA ILE A 102 -5.77 -8.76 -13.79
C ILE A 102 -6.98 -9.52 -13.24
N ASN A 103 -6.87 -10.84 -13.04
CA ASN A 103 -7.95 -11.66 -12.52
C ASN A 103 -8.30 -11.29 -11.06
N SER A 104 -7.30 -10.98 -10.23
CA SER A 104 -7.55 -10.52 -8.85
C SER A 104 -8.32 -9.20 -8.81
N LYS A 105 -8.04 -8.27 -9.71
CA LYS A 105 -8.79 -7.02 -9.85
C LYS A 105 -10.24 -7.23 -10.27
N LYS A 106 -10.49 -8.14 -11.24
CA LYS A 106 -11.85 -8.46 -11.69
C LYS A 106 -12.69 -9.06 -10.58
N LEU A 107 -12.09 -9.94 -9.78
CA LEU A 107 -12.77 -10.57 -8.65
C LEU A 107 -13.16 -9.53 -7.59
N SER A 108 -12.26 -8.62 -7.26
CA SER A 108 -12.52 -7.53 -6.31
C SER A 108 -13.60 -6.54 -6.80
N ALA A 109 -13.66 -6.26 -8.10
CA ALA A 109 -14.69 -5.41 -8.69
C ALA A 109 -16.10 -6.04 -8.60
N ASN A 110 -16.20 -7.36 -8.71
CA ASN A 110 -17.48 -8.07 -8.66
C ASN A 110 -18.01 -8.26 -7.22
N THR A 111 -17.16 -8.19 -6.20
CA THR A 111 -17.57 -8.34 -4.80
C THR A 111 -17.94 -7.03 -4.12
N GLY A 112 -17.87 -5.89 -4.83
CA GLY A 112 -18.15 -4.57 -4.26
C GLY A 112 -17.14 -4.10 -3.20
N THR A 113 -16.17 -4.94 -2.88
CA THR A 113 -15.04 -4.57 -2.05
C THR A 113 -13.94 -3.98 -2.94
N ALA A 114 -13.77 -2.69 -2.85
CA ALA A 114 -12.65 -2.02 -3.51
C ALA A 114 -11.36 -2.66 -3.02
N PHE A 115 -10.71 -3.43 -3.88
CA PHE A 115 -9.38 -3.99 -3.72
C PHE A 115 -9.09 -4.72 -2.41
N ALA A 116 -9.03 -6.05 -2.49
CA ALA A 116 -8.46 -6.84 -1.41
C ALA A 116 -7.03 -6.37 -1.06
N PRO A 117 -6.66 -6.36 0.24
CA PRO A 117 -5.32 -6.02 0.66
C PRO A 117 -4.29 -6.87 -0.09
N ARG A 118 -3.21 -6.26 -0.55
CA ARG A 118 -2.04 -6.99 -1.03
C ARG A 118 -1.31 -7.62 0.15
N GLY A 119 -1.82 -8.74 0.66
CA GLY A 119 -0.96 -9.71 1.26
C GLY A 119 -0.20 -10.43 0.13
N ARG A 120 1.10 -10.51 0.21
CA ARG A 120 1.93 -11.43 -0.58
C ARG A 120 1.53 -12.87 -0.25
N GLY A 121 0.54 -13.39 -0.92
CA GLY A 121 0.09 -14.75 -0.66
C GLY A 121 -1.35 -14.87 -1.13
N GLY A 122 -1.48 -15.48 -2.25
CA GLY A 122 -2.65 -15.65 -3.08
C GLY A 122 -3.99 -15.62 -2.39
N LEU A 123 -4.90 -14.98 -3.04
CA LEU A 123 -6.36 -14.99 -2.88
C LEU A 123 -6.99 -16.39 -3.03
N PHE A 124 -6.22 -17.44 -2.84
CA PHE A 124 -6.68 -18.81 -2.80
C PHE A 124 -6.38 -19.43 -1.44
N GLY A 125 -7.31 -19.25 -0.49
CA GLY A 125 -7.31 -19.99 0.76
C GLY A 125 -6.88 -19.23 2.01
N ALA A 126 -6.95 -17.89 2.06
CA ALA A 126 -6.85 -17.24 3.36
C ALA A 126 -8.03 -17.69 4.22
N ASP A 127 -7.71 -18.37 5.32
CA ASP A 127 -8.69 -18.82 6.29
C ASP A 127 -9.51 -17.61 6.76
N THR A 128 -10.82 -17.70 6.70
CA THR A 128 -11.73 -16.63 7.13
C THR A 128 -11.39 -16.13 8.53
N LEU A 129 -10.98 -17.05 9.39
CA LEU A 129 -10.55 -16.74 10.75
C LEU A 129 -9.26 -15.86 10.78
N LEU A 130 -8.31 -16.06 9.87
CA LEU A 130 -7.12 -15.22 9.76
C LEU A 130 -7.51 -13.79 9.40
N ILE A 131 -8.41 -13.62 8.43
CA ILE A 131 -8.88 -12.30 8.00
C ILE A 131 -9.65 -11.60 9.12
N GLU A 132 -10.54 -12.29 9.82
CA GLU A 132 -11.29 -11.75 10.95
C GLU A 132 -10.36 -11.35 12.09
N THR A 133 -9.36 -12.19 12.41
CA THR A 133 -8.36 -11.89 13.45
C THR A 133 -7.50 -10.69 13.06
N TYR A 134 -7.10 -10.58 11.78
CA TYR A 134 -6.34 -9.43 11.28
C TYR A 134 -7.16 -8.13 11.29
N ASN A 135 -8.46 -8.20 10.96
CA ASN A 135 -9.35 -7.04 11.08
C ASN A 135 -9.48 -6.59 12.55
N SER A 136 -9.63 -7.54 13.48
CA SER A 136 -9.68 -7.26 14.91
C SER A 136 -8.37 -6.67 15.44
N PHE A 137 -7.23 -7.12 14.89
CA PHE A 137 -5.90 -6.52 15.13
C PHE A 137 -5.88 -5.05 14.71
N ASN A 138 -6.29 -4.76 13.47
CA ASN A 138 -6.30 -3.39 12.95
C ASN A 138 -7.22 -2.45 13.73
N ASP A 139 -8.37 -2.94 14.17
CA ASP A 139 -9.29 -2.16 15.00
C ASP A 139 -8.69 -1.89 16.40
N ALA A 140 -7.98 -2.87 16.97
CA ALA A 140 -7.26 -2.67 18.22
C ALA A 140 -6.13 -1.63 18.09
N VAL A 141 -5.40 -1.62 16.99
CA VAL A 141 -4.39 -0.59 16.68
C VAL A 141 -5.02 0.80 16.59
N LYS A 142 -6.11 0.95 15.79
CA LYS A 142 -6.81 2.24 15.65
C LYS A 142 -7.32 2.80 16.97
N GLU A 143 -7.76 1.92 17.85
CA GLU A 143 -8.24 2.28 19.19
C GLU A 143 -7.12 2.42 20.22
N ASN A 144 -5.86 2.32 19.81
CA ASN A 144 -4.66 2.38 20.64
C ASN A 144 -4.67 1.34 21.78
N ARG A 145 -5.33 0.18 21.57
CA ARG A 145 -5.33 -0.96 22.48
C ARG A 145 -4.17 -1.89 22.13
N LEU A 146 -2.94 -1.50 22.52
CA LEU A 146 -1.73 -2.20 22.10
C LEU A 146 -1.47 -3.48 22.94
N ILE A 147 -1.74 -3.47 24.24
CA ILE A 147 -1.41 -4.54 25.19
C ILE A 147 -2.66 -4.94 25.98
N GLY A 148 -2.75 -6.21 26.36
CA GLY A 148 -3.83 -6.75 27.19
C GLY A 148 -4.82 -7.62 26.45
N THR A 149 -6.00 -7.84 27.03
CA THR A 149 -7.08 -8.64 26.42
C THR A 149 -7.69 -7.91 25.22
N ASN A 150 -7.90 -8.62 24.12
CA ASN A 150 -8.43 -8.05 22.86
C ASN A 150 -7.60 -6.87 22.33
N SER A 151 -6.30 -6.88 22.59
CA SER A 151 -5.35 -5.89 22.12
C SER A 151 -4.74 -6.30 20.77
N ALA A 152 -3.98 -5.37 20.16
CA ALA A 152 -3.21 -5.67 18.96
C ALA A 152 -2.22 -6.81 19.20
N GLU A 153 -1.48 -6.81 20.32
CA GLU A 153 -0.58 -7.89 20.71
C GLU A 153 -1.32 -9.24 20.85
N TYR A 154 -2.49 -9.24 21.46
CA TYR A 154 -3.31 -10.44 21.62
C TYR A 154 -3.69 -11.07 20.27
N PHE A 155 -4.19 -10.28 19.34
CA PHE A 155 -4.57 -10.76 18.00
C PHE A 155 -3.35 -11.16 17.16
N TYR A 156 -2.24 -10.42 17.26
CA TYR A 156 -0.99 -10.80 16.62
C TYR A 156 -0.51 -12.18 17.13
N ASN A 157 -0.52 -12.42 18.43
CA ASN A 157 -0.10 -13.70 19.00
C ASN A 157 -0.99 -14.87 18.54
N GLN A 158 -2.29 -14.65 18.36
CA GLN A 158 -3.18 -15.65 17.76
C GLN A 158 -2.81 -15.97 16.31
N MET A 159 -2.55 -14.94 15.50
CA MET A 159 -2.11 -15.12 14.12
C MET A 159 -0.75 -15.82 14.07
N GLN A 160 0.20 -15.40 14.89
CA GLN A 160 1.54 -16.00 14.94
C GLN A 160 1.51 -17.48 15.36
N ALA A 161 0.64 -17.85 16.29
CA ALA A 161 0.51 -19.24 16.74
C ALA A 161 -0.10 -20.16 15.68
N LYS A 162 -1.06 -19.67 14.90
CA LYS A 162 -1.83 -20.48 13.96
C LYS A 162 -1.35 -20.35 12.51
N TYR A 163 -0.82 -19.20 12.14
CA TYR A 163 -0.41 -18.83 10.78
C TYR A 163 1.00 -18.22 10.75
N PRO A 164 2.03 -18.91 11.27
CA PRO A 164 3.38 -18.38 11.29
C PRO A 164 3.90 -18.16 9.87
N GLY A 165 4.47 -16.99 9.60
CA GLY A 165 5.01 -16.64 8.28
C GLY A 165 3.98 -16.25 7.23
N ASP A 166 2.70 -16.24 7.55
CA ASP A 166 1.67 -15.68 6.65
C ASP A 166 1.88 -14.16 6.50
N SER A 167 1.46 -13.64 5.35
CA SER A 167 1.64 -12.21 5.02
C SER A 167 0.89 -11.28 5.98
N TYR A 168 -0.32 -11.63 6.42
CA TYR A 168 -1.07 -10.87 7.41
C TYR A 168 -0.39 -10.89 8.78
N THR A 169 0.16 -12.04 9.16
CA THR A 169 0.92 -12.18 10.42
C THR A 169 2.20 -11.34 10.39
N ASN A 170 2.93 -11.35 9.28
CA ASN A 170 4.15 -10.55 9.11
C ASN A 170 3.84 -9.05 9.08
N ASP A 171 2.75 -8.64 8.44
CA ASP A 171 2.30 -7.25 8.41
C ASP A 171 1.88 -6.77 9.81
N ALA A 172 1.12 -7.59 10.53
CA ALA A 172 0.75 -7.30 11.92
C ALA A 172 1.97 -7.18 12.82
N GLN A 173 3.00 -8.01 12.63
CA GLN A 173 4.26 -7.91 13.37
C GLN A 173 4.96 -6.57 13.13
N ALA A 174 5.08 -6.17 11.87
CA ALA A 174 5.72 -4.91 11.51
C ALA A 174 4.96 -3.71 12.05
N THR A 175 3.63 -3.72 11.91
CA THR A 175 2.74 -2.66 12.43
C THR A 175 2.84 -2.56 13.95
N LEU A 176 2.76 -3.67 14.67
CA LEU A 176 2.84 -3.70 16.14
C LEU A 176 4.20 -3.19 16.64
N ALA A 177 5.29 -3.53 15.97
CA ALA A 177 6.61 -3.02 16.30
C ALA A 177 6.69 -1.49 16.17
N VAL A 178 6.14 -0.92 15.10
CA VAL A 178 6.07 0.53 14.90
C VAL A 178 5.23 1.19 15.99
N GLU A 179 4.07 0.63 16.32
CA GLU A 179 3.18 1.20 17.35
C GLU A 179 3.81 1.15 18.74
N PHE A 180 4.56 0.11 19.08
CA PHE A 180 5.30 0.07 20.34
C PHE A 180 6.43 1.13 20.38
N ILE A 181 7.12 1.37 19.28
CA ILE A 181 8.12 2.44 19.19
C ILE A 181 7.45 3.80 19.37
N ASN A 182 6.34 4.06 18.70
CA ASN A 182 5.56 5.29 18.81
C ASN A 182 5.08 5.51 20.25
N PHE A 183 4.56 4.46 20.86
CA PHE A 183 4.11 4.49 22.25
C PHE A 183 5.27 4.83 23.21
N ALA A 184 6.40 4.13 23.09
CA ALA A 184 7.58 4.41 23.91
C ALA A 184 8.09 5.84 23.70
N GLN A 185 8.16 6.32 22.45
CA GLN A 185 8.56 7.69 22.14
C GLN A 185 7.62 8.72 22.76
N SER A 186 6.31 8.47 22.73
CA SER A 186 5.33 9.36 23.36
C SER A 186 5.56 9.51 24.87
N LYS A 187 5.92 8.39 25.54
CA LYS A 187 6.22 8.39 26.98
C LYS A 187 7.52 9.13 27.30
N ILE A 188 8.55 8.93 26.48
CA ILE A 188 9.83 9.64 26.59
C ILE A 188 9.61 11.14 26.42
N ASN A 189 8.81 11.56 25.43
CA ASN A 189 8.52 12.98 25.19
C ASN A 189 7.77 13.61 26.38
N LEU A 190 6.79 12.92 26.98
CA LEU A 190 6.10 13.38 28.20
C LEU A 190 7.08 13.57 29.35
N TYR A 191 8.02 12.64 29.54
CA TYR A 191 9.05 12.75 30.57
C TYR A 191 9.99 13.95 30.33
N LEU A 192 10.41 14.16 29.08
CA LEU A 192 11.29 15.29 28.71
C LEU A 192 10.60 16.64 28.84
N GLU A 193 9.27 16.70 28.65
CA GLU A 193 8.48 17.92 28.86
C GLU A 193 8.22 18.21 30.35
N CYS A 194 8.80 17.45 31.28
CA CYS A 194 8.57 17.54 32.73
C CYS A 194 7.09 17.49 33.15
N ARG A 195 6.25 16.84 32.35
CA ARG A 195 4.85 16.62 32.72
C ARG A 195 4.75 15.46 33.70
N ASP A 196 3.79 15.58 34.61
CA ASP A 196 3.53 14.55 35.62
C ASP A 196 3.13 13.22 34.92
N VAL A 197 3.98 12.20 35.08
CA VAL A 197 3.78 10.88 34.53
C VAL A 197 3.03 9.92 35.45
N SER A 198 2.58 10.40 36.64
CA SER A 198 1.90 9.60 37.63
C SER A 198 0.53 9.03 37.19
N SER A 199 -0.05 9.55 36.09
CA SER A 199 -1.32 9.08 35.52
C SER A 199 -1.15 7.98 34.47
N ILE A 200 0.07 7.45 34.27
CA ILE A 200 0.39 6.48 33.23
C ILE A 200 0.55 5.09 33.87
N GLN A 201 -0.55 4.47 34.18
CA GLN A 201 -0.63 3.03 34.48
C GLN A 201 -1.16 2.25 33.30
#